data_e8d9ec201a0e5af3cc0e6a423b7ae078
#
_entry.id   e8d9ec201a0e5af3cc0e6a423b7ae078
#
_cell.length_a   1.000
_cell.length_b   1.000
_cell.length_c   1.000
_cell.angle_alpha   90.00
_cell.angle_beta   90.00
_cell.angle_gamma   90.00
#
_symmetry.space_group_name_H-M   'P 1'
#
loop_
_entity.id
_entity.type
_entity.pdbx_description
1 polymer ?
#
loop_
_entity_poly.entity_id
_entity_poly.type
_entity_poly.pdbx_seq_one_letter_code
_entity_poly.pdbx_strand_id
1 'polypeptide(L)'
;MPRLRQLFLVALVLAVGGAACSRSAAAQLADRCLAVAQAPPLVQPAGYQAAALKPTEVRMTFVGHSTWLIESPGAVKIATDYNDYVRPPVVPDIATMNRAHTTHYSSFPDPSIRYVLRGWNPEGGPAKHDLTVADVRVRNVATNIRDWGGGAILHGNSIFIFEIAAMCIGHLGHLHHTLTDQQVAQIGQLDVVMVPVDGSYTLDVSGMIEVLKTLRARLILPMHYFNPYTLNRFLDRIREDFPVETSNDPVIVVSQATLPSQPKVLVLPGN
;
A
#
# COMPACT_ATOMS: atom_id res chain seq x y z
N MET A 1 -75.54 54.43 -4.85
CA MET A 1 -74.63 53.86 -5.88
C MET A 1 -73.24 53.77 -5.32
N PRO A 2 -72.82 52.64 -4.88
CA PRO A 2 -71.37 52.45 -4.51
C PRO A 2 -70.70 51.53 -5.53
N ARG A 3 -69.45 51.90 -5.84
CA ARG A 3 -68.55 51.23 -6.79
C ARG A 3 -67.81 50.06 -6.11
N LEU A 4 -67.87 48.91 -6.71
CA LEU A 4 -67.17 47.67 -6.35
C LEU A 4 -65.68 47.83 -6.72
N ARG A 5 -64.78 47.71 -5.74
CA ARG A 5 -63.31 47.64 -5.96
C ARG A 5 -62.91 46.17 -5.91
N GLN A 6 -62.41 45.65 -7.02
CA GLN A 6 -61.79 44.36 -7.13
C GLN A 6 -60.31 44.44 -6.59
N LEU A 7 -60.00 43.63 -5.60
CA LEU A 7 -58.64 43.40 -5.10
C LEU A 7 -58.03 42.25 -5.89
N PHE A 8 -56.98 42.53 -6.62
CA PHE A 8 -56.11 41.52 -7.21
C PHE A 8 -55.09 41.06 -6.15
N LEU A 9 -55.15 39.79 -5.75
CA LEU A 9 -54.11 39.11 -4.94
C LEU A 9 -53.03 38.61 -5.91
N VAL A 10 -51.84 39.19 -5.81
CA VAL A 10 -50.61 38.68 -6.48
C VAL A 10 -49.99 37.65 -5.55
N ALA A 11 -50.03 36.38 -5.94
CA ALA A 11 -49.32 35.31 -5.25
C ALA A 11 -47.83 35.30 -5.67
N LEU A 12 -46.95 35.67 -4.78
CA LEU A 12 -45.50 35.60 -4.96
C LEU A 12 -45.03 34.17 -4.66
N VAL A 13 -44.68 33.40 -5.71
CA VAL A 13 -44.05 32.08 -5.57
C VAL A 13 -42.58 32.27 -5.32
N LEU A 14 -42.13 32.05 -4.09
CA LEU A 14 -40.71 31.96 -3.72
C LEU A 14 -40.17 30.60 -4.14
N ALA A 15 -39.40 30.55 -5.23
CA ALA A 15 -38.61 29.40 -5.62
C ALA A 15 -37.37 29.32 -4.70
N VAL A 16 -37.39 28.43 -3.71
CA VAL A 16 -36.20 28.09 -2.91
C VAL A 16 -35.33 27.15 -3.74
N GLY A 17 -34.28 27.70 -4.38
CA GLY A 17 -33.26 26.97 -5.06
C GLY A 17 -32.38 26.23 -4.03
N GLY A 18 -32.62 24.93 -3.84
CA GLY A 18 -31.75 24.08 -3.06
C GLY A 18 -30.41 23.85 -3.79
N ALA A 19 -29.38 24.52 -3.33
CA ALA A 19 -28.00 24.19 -3.73
C ALA A 19 -27.63 22.81 -3.17
N ALA A 20 -27.71 21.78 -4.02
CA ALA A 20 -27.17 20.45 -3.69
C ALA A 20 -25.64 20.56 -3.60
N CYS A 21 -25.10 20.58 -2.39
CA CYS A 21 -23.69 20.51 -2.11
C CYS A 21 -23.19 19.11 -2.49
N SER A 22 -22.57 18.99 -3.67
CA SER A 22 -21.91 17.75 -4.12
C SER A 22 -20.69 17.50 -3.21
N ARG A 23 -20.86 16.71 -2.15
CA ARG A 23 -19.73 16.23 -1.36
C ARG A 23 -18.91 15.28 -2.22
N SER A 24 -17.65 15.66 -2.44
CA SER A 24 -16.67 14.89 -3.19
C SER A 24 -16.51 13.49 -2.60
N ALA A 25 -16.62 12.46 -3.45
CA ALA A 25 -16.49 11.03 -3.10
C ALA A 25 -15.07 10.63 -2.58
N ALA A 26 -14.12 11.57 -2.58
CA ALA A 26 -12.74 11.34 -2.15
C ALA A 26 -12.56 11.13 -0.64
N ALA A 27 -13.54 11.52 0.19
CA ALA A 27 -13.40 11.45 1.66
C ALA A 27 -13.63 10.05 2.27
N GLN A 28 -14.12 9.07 1.49
CA GLN A 28 -14.56 7.78 2.03
C GLN A 28 -13.54 6.64 1.94
N LEU A 29 -12.39 6.84 1.28
CA LEU A 29 -11.33 5.81 1.18
C LEU A 29 -10.41 5.78 2.42
N ALA A 30 -10.44 6.82 3.25
CA ALA A 30 -9.42 7.08 4.26
C ALA A 30 -9.41 6.14 5.48
N ASP A 31 -10.54 5.51 5.82
CA ASP A 31 -10.71 4.93 7.17
C ASP A 31 -10.73 3.40 7.22
N ARG A 32 -10.56 2.70 6.09
CA ARG A 32 -10.79 1.25 6.05
C ARG A 32 -9.65 0.41 6.61
N CYS A 33 -8.42 0.87 6.47
CA CYS A 33 -7.25 0.19 7.03
C CYS A 33 -7.04 0.49 8.53
N LEU A 34 -7.58 1.59 9.00
CA LEU A 34 -7.67 1.91 10.41
C LEU A 34 -9.06 1.46 10.89
N ALA A 35 -9.18 0.73 11.99
CA ALA A 35 -10.40 0.09 12.48
C ALA A 35 -11.56 1.06 12.84
N VAL A 36 -11.89 2.02 11.95
CA VAL A 36 -12.91 3.04 12.16
C VAL A 36 -13.83 3.12 10.95
N ALA A 37 -15.05 2.64 11.14
CA ALA A 37 -16.27 2.86 10.35
C ALA A 37 -16.37 2.25 8.93
N GLN A 38 -17.47 1.57 8.72
CA GLN A 38 -17.90 0.97 7.45
C GLN A 38 -18.38 2.04 6.47
N ALA A 39 -17.71 2.14 5.32
CA ALA A 39 -18.19 2.91 4.18
C ALA A 39 -18.86 1.96 3.13
N PRO A 40 -19.98 2.37 2.49
CA PRO A 40 -20.61 1.58 1.44
C PRO A 40 -19.74 1.51 0.18
N PRO A 41 -19.84 0.45 -0.64
CA PRO A 41 -19.03 0.28 -1.84
C PRO A 41 -19.34 1.37 -2.89
N LEU A 42 -18.27 1.95 -3.45
CA LEU A 42 -18.37 2.91 -4.56
C LEU A 42 -18.64 2.18 -5.88
N VAL A 43 -19.69 2.56 -6.58
CA VAL A 43 -19.96 2.12 -7.95
C VAL A 43 -19.29 3.08 -8.92
N GLN A 44 -18.32 2.62 -9.70
CA GLN A 44 -17.68 3.40 -10.76
C GLN A 44 -18.17 2.96 -12.15
N PRO A 45 -18.41 3.88 -13.11
CA PRO A 45 -18.75 3.51 -14.47
C PRO A 45 -17.57 2.89 -15.22
N ALA A 46 -17.82 1.82 -15.97
CA ALA A 46 -16.80 1.04 -16.69
C ALA A 46 -16.30 1.81 -17.93
N GLY A 47 -15.00 2.14 -17.95
CA GLY A 47 -14.27 2.53 -19.16
C GLY A 47 -13.47 1.33 -19.69
N TYR A 48 -13.47 1.12 -21.02
CA TYR A 48 -12.73 0.03 -21.68
C TYR A 48 -11.22 0.27 -21.63
N GLN A 49 -10.47 -0.64 -20.97
CA GLN A 49 -9.03 -0.78 -21.13
C GLN A 49 -8.69 -2.26 -21.32
N ALA A 50 -7.79 -2.57 -22.27
CA ALA A 50 -7.35 -3.94 -22.56
C ALA A 50 -6.72 -4.56 -21.31
N ALA A 51 -7.17 -5.76 -20.92
CA ALA A 51 -6.77 -6.46 -19.69
C ALA A 51 -7.00 -5.66 -18.41
N ALA A 52 -8.06 -4.86 -18.35
CA ALA A 52 -8.41 -4.08 -17.18
C ALA A 52 -8.71 -4.99 -15.99
N LEU A 53 -8.19 -4.59 -14.82
CA LEU A 53 -8.55 -5.18 -13.54
C LEU A 53 -10.02 -4.87 -13.24
N LYS A 54 -10.71 -5.81 -12.60
CA LYS A 54 -12.03 -5.49 -12.03
C LYS A 54 -11.87 -4.44 -10.93
N PRO A 55 -12.90 -3.65 -10.63
CA PRO A 55 -12.83 -2.59 -9.61
C PRO A 55 -12.40 -3.06 -8.21
N THR A 56 -12.48 -4.36 -7.94
CA THR A 56 -12.09 -5.00 -6.68
C THR A 56 -10.73 -5.71 -6.73
N GLU A 57 -10.02 -5.65 -7.84
CA GLU A 57 -8.78 -6.39 -8.07
C GLU A 57 -7.56 -5.46 -8.03
N VAL A 58 -6.45 -5.98 -7.54
CA VAL A 58 -5.12 -5.35 -7.61
C VAL A 58 -4.16 -6.34 -8.22
N ARG A 59 -3.39 -5.91 -9.23
CA ARG A 59 -2.29 -6.72 -9.79
C ARG A 59 -1.01 -6.39 -9.04
N MET A 60 -0.28 -7.41 -8.64
CA MET A 60 1.01 -7.30 -8.00
C MET A 60 2.01 -8.14 -8.76
N THR A 61 3.10 -7.53 -9.20
CA THR A 61 4.20 -8.18 -9.90
C THR A 61 5.46 -8.09 -9.06
N PHE A 62 6.05 -9.22 -8.73
CA PHE A 62 7.35 -9.24 -8.07
C PHE A 62 8.44 -9.02 -9.14
N VAL A 63 9.02 -7.82 -9.15
CA VAL A 63 10.06 -7.45 -10.13
C VAL A 63 11.41 -8.02 -9.72
N GLY A 64 11.65 -8.14 -8.42
CA GLY A 64 12.88 -8.72 -7.85
C GLY A 64 13.38 -7.93 -6.65
N HIS A 65 14.24 -8.55 -5.82
CA HIS A 65 14.77 -8.03 -4.57
C HIS A 65 13.66 -7.53 -3.62
N SER A 66 13.43 -6.22 -3.52
CA SER A 66 12.34 -5.60 -2.74
C SER A 66 11.41 -4.75 -3.60
N THR A 67 11.58 -4.80 -4.92
CA THR A 67 10.80 -4.03 -5.87
C THR A 67 9.57 -4.81 -6.33
N TRP A 68 8.41 -4.22 -6.11
CA TRP A 68 7.13 -4.68 -6.61
C TRP A 68 6.53 -3.63 -7.53
N LEU A 69 5.84 -4.07 -8.58
CA LEU A 69 4.93 -3.24 -9.34
C LEU A 69 3.51 -3.57 -8.89
N ILE A 70 2.80 -2.57 -8.36
CA ILE A 70 1.40 -2.68 -7.93
C ILE A 70 0.57 -1.84 -8.88
N GLU A 71 -0.47 -2.43 -9.48
CA GLU A 71 -1.36 -1.76 -10.42
C GLU A 71 -2.79 -1.78 -9.88
N SER A 72 -3.40 -0.61 -9.81
CA SER A 72 -4.77 -0.43 -9.35
C SER A 72 -5.80 -0.57 -10.49
N PRO A 73 -7.09 -0.80 -10.19
CA PRO A 73 -8.18 -0.73 -11.17
C PRO A 73 -8.25 0.60 -11.93
N GLY A 74 -7.90 1.71 -11.26
CA GLY A 74 -7.80 3.04 -11.86
C GLY A 74 -6.53 3.29 -12.66
N ALA A 75 -5.79 2.22 -13.00
CA ALA A 75 -4.55 2.23 -13.78
C ALA A 75 -3.38 3.00 -13.15
N VAL A 76 -3.43 3.28 -11.84
CA VAL A 76 -2.27 3.82 -11.11
C VAL A 76 -1.23 2.74 -10.93
N LYS A 77 0.01 3.03 -11.27
CA LYS A 77 1.17 2.13 -11.15
C LYS A 77 2.08 2.60 -10.03
N ILE A 78 2.41 1.71 -9.12
CA ILE A 78 3.26 1.98 -7.97
C ILE A 78 4.47 1.06 -8.03
N ALA A 79 5.69 1.59 -7.91
CA ALA A 79 6.89 0.81 -7.71
C ALA A 79 7.39 0.98 -6.27
N THR A 80 7.56 -0.15 -5.57
CA THR A 80 8.14 -0.13 -4.22
C THR A 80 9.66 -0.23 -4.27
N ASP A 81 10.35 0.40 -3.32
CA ASP A 81 11.81 0.42 -3.22
C ASP A 81 12.49 0.62 -4.58
N TYR A 82 11.97 1.64 -5.32
CA TYR A 82 12.44 2.00 -6.65
C TYR A 82 13.92 2.39 -6.62
N ASN A 83 14.71 1.69 -7.41
CA ASN A 83 16.17 1.80 -7.41
C ASN A 83 16.73 1.73 -8.84
N ASP A 84 18.07 1.79 -8.98
CA ASP A 84 18.73 1.81 -10.27
C ASP A 84 19.08 0.42 -10.83
N TYR A 85 18.89 -0.64 -10.06
CA TYR A 85 19.29 -2.02 -10.43
C TYR A 85 18.11 -2.90 -10.82
N VAL A 86 16.99 -2.78 -10.10
CA VAL A 86 15.77 -3.57 -10.30
C VAL A 86 14.64 -2.61 -10.57
N ARG A 87 14.20 -2.51 -11.82
CA ARG A 87 13.15 -1.59 -12.25
C ARG A 87 11.99 -2.33 -12.89
N PRO A 88 10.74 -1.89 -12.65
CA PRO A 88 9.62 -2.39 -13.41
C PRO A 88 9.76 -2.02 -14.91
N PRO A 89 9.16 -2.80 -15.83
CA PRO A 89 9.24 -2.54 -17.26
C PRO A 89 8.47 -1.29 -17.72
N VAL A 90 7.81 -0.61 -16.81
CA VAL A 90 7.01 0.60 -17.05
C VAL A 90 7.40 1.69 -16.05
N VAL A 91 7.26 2.95 -16.46
CA VAL A 91 7.42 4.07 -15.54
C VAL A 91 6.21 4.09 -14.58
N PRO A 92 6.42 4.05 -13.26
CA PRO A 92 5.34 4.14 -12.30
C PRO A 92 4.84 5.58 -12.14
N ASP A 93 3.58 5.74 -11.70
CA ASP A 93 3.05 7.03 -11.28
C ASP A 93 3.58 7.42 -9.90
N ILE A 94 3.76 6.41 -9.02
CA ILE A 94 4.24 6.55 -7.65
C ILE A 94 5.45 5.63 -7.45
N ALA A 95 6.55 6.17 -6.94
CA ALA A 95 7.70 5.38 -6.49
C ALA A 95 7.88 5.58 -4.97
N THR A 96 7.97 4.49 -4.21
CA THR A 96 8.42 4.55 -2.81
C THR A 96 9.88 4.12 -2.73
N MET A 97 10.61 4.64 -1.75
CA MET A 97 12.03 4.37 -1.54
C MET A 97 12.35 4.28 -0.05
N ASN A 98 13.35 3.48 0.31
CA ASN A 98 13.88 3.39 1.68
C ASN A 98 15.39 3.62 1.69
N ARG A 99 15.93 4.10 2.83
CA ARG A 99 17.30 4.62 2.89
C ARG A 99 18.40 3.55 3.05
N ALA A 100 18.06 2.31 3.38
CA ALA A 100 19.03 1.33 3.88
C ALA A 100 20.29 1.17 2.99
N HIS A 101 20.10 0.91 1.69
CA HIS A 101 21.18 0.86 0.68
C HIS A 101 20.61 1.05 -0.73
N THR A 102 21.49 1.18 -1.73
CA THR A 102 21.15 1.60 -3.10
C THR A 102 20.17 0.69 -3.86
N THR A 103 19.89 -0.52 -3.39
CA THR A 103 18.85 -1.39 -3.95
C THR A 103 17.45 -1.07 -3.42
N HIS A 104 17.31 -0.04 -2.56
CA HIS A 104 16.03 0.43 -2.03
C HIS A 104 15.70 1.86 -2.44
N TYR A 105 16.63 2.56 -3.09
CA TYR A 105 16.39 3.91 -3.60
C TYR A 105 17.20 4.21 -4.86
N SER A 106 16.76 5.20 -5.62
CA SER A 106 17.53 5.87 -6.67
C SER A 106 17.85 7.29 -6.23
N SER A 107 19.11 7.71 -6.47
CA SER A 107 19.50 9.11 -6.31
C SER A 107 18.96 9.98 -7.45
N PHE A 108 18.69 9.36 -8.62
CA PHE A 108 18.23 10.00 -9.83
C PHE A 108 17.02 9.22 -10.38
N PRO A 109 15.85 9.27 -9.69
CA PRO A 109 14.65 8.61 -10.21
C PRO A 109 14.26 9.22 -11.55
N ASP A 110 13.61 8.40 -12.39
CA ASP A 110 13.11 8.85 -13.68
C ASP A 110 12.25 10.12 -13.49
N PRO A 111 12.56 11.22 -14.18
CA PRO A 111 11.87 12.50 -13.99
C PRO A 111 10.41 12.49 -14.42
N SER A 112 9.95 11.47 -15.15
CA SER A 112 8.54 11.28 -15.49
C SER A 112 7.73 10.62 -14.38
N ILE A 113 8.35 10.11 -13.31
CA ILE A 113 7.65 9.62 -12.11
C ILE A 113 7.02 10.82 -11.40
N ARG A 114 5.70 10.80 -11.33
CA ARG A 114 4.92 11.93 -10.82
C ARG A 114 5.08 12.14 -9.31
N TYR A 115 5.19 11.04 -8.55
CA TYR A 115 5.28 11.08 -7.10
C TYR A 115 6.41 10.17 -6.60
N VAL A 116 7.44 10.78 -5.99
CA VAL A 116 8.55 10.05 -5.36
C VAL A 116 8.45 10.22 -3.85
N LEU A 117 8.12 9.13 -3.14
CA LEU A 117 7.90 9.11 -1.70
C LEU A 117 9.11 8.46 -1.01
N ARG A 118 9.96 9.30 -0.41
CA ARG A 118 11.10 8.82 0.37
C ARG A 118 10.65 8.40 1.76
N GLY A 119 10.93 7.16 2.16
CA GLY A 119 10.65 6.60 3.48
C GLY A 119 11.51 7.16 4.61
N TRP A 120 12.30 8.19 4.32
CA TRP A 120 13.11 8.98 5.27
C TRP A 120 12.95 10.46 4.98
N ASN A 121 13.15 11.29 6.00
CA ASN A 121 13.19 12.73 5.84
C ASN A 121 14.65 13.22 5.80
N PRO A 122 15.13 13.83 4.70
CA PRO A 122 16.51 14.34 4.62
C PRO A 122 16.83 15.42 5.66
N GLU A 123 15.81 16.15 6.13
CA GLU A 123 15.93 17.20 7.15
C GLU A 123 15.92 16.66 8.59
N GLY A 124 15.73 15.34 8.74
CA GLY A 124 15.64 14.67 10.05
C GLY A 124 14.19 14.43 10.51
N GLY A 125 14.05 13.56 11.51
CA GLY A 125 12.74 13.10 12.00
C GLY A 125 12.05 12.11 11.07
N PRO A 126 10.82 11.70 11.38
CA PRO A 126 10.06 10.73 10.59
C PRO A 126 9.57 11.32 9.26
N ALA A 127 9.68 10.56 8.19
CA ALA A 127 8.94 10.85 6.97
C ALA A 127 7.43 10.73 7.23
N LYS A 128 6.64 11.60 6.61
CA LYS A 128 5.18 11.59 6.73
C LYS A 128 4.57 11.72 5.33
N HIS A 129 3.92 10.66 4.90
CA HIS A 129 3.22 10.61 3.63
C HIS A 129 1.75 10.24 3.86
N ASP A 130 0.87 10.95 3.21
CA ASP A 130 -0.55 10.66 3.07
C ASP A 130 -0.99 11.24 1.72
N LEU A 131 -0.86 10.44 0.67
CA LEU A 131 -1.06 10.81 -0.72
C LEU A 131 -2.22 10.02 -1.30
N THR A 132 -3.18 10.70 -1.91
CA THR A 132 -4.25 10.06 -2.69
C THR A 132 -4.08 10.40 -4.17
N VAL A 133 -4.03 9.37 -5.01
CA VAL A 133 -3.99 9.47 -6.47
C VAL A 133 -5.04 8.55 -7.04
N ALA A 134 -6.06 9.10 -7.67
CA ALA A 134 -7.22 8.39 -8.20
C ALA A 134 -7.82 7.43 -7.14
N ASP A 135 -7.72 6.12 -7.35
CA ASP A 135 -8.25 5.06 -6.50
C ASP A 135 -7.23 4.47 -5.51
N VAL A 136 -6.07 5.13 -5.36
CA VAL A 136 -4.97 4.70 -4.48
C VAL A 136 -4.74 5.75 -3.39
N ARG A 137 -4.67 5.30 -2.13
CA ARG A 137 -4.07 6.08 -1.05
C ARG A 137 -2.78 5.43 -0.57
N VAL A 138 -1.73 6.22 -0.42
CA VAL A 138 -0.43 5.77 0.10
C VAL A 138 -0.13 6.53 1.39
N ARG A 139 0.14 5.81 2.46
CA ARG A 139 0.63 6.37 3.72
C ARG A 139 1.82 5.56 4.24
N ASN A 140 2.52 6.08 5.24
CA ASN A 140 3.66 5.38 5.80
C ASN A 140 3.68 5.37 7.33
N VAL A 141 4.40 4.41 7.89
CA VAL A 141 4.79 4.35 9.31
C VAL A 141 6.31 4.28 9.36
N ALA A 142 6.94 5.28 9.98
CA ALA A 142 8.39 5.34 10.07
C ALA A 142 8.94 4.29 11.04
N THR A 143 10.03 3.63 10.63
CA THR A 143 10.79 2.66 11.43
C THR A 143 12.28 2.97 11.33
N ASN A 144 13.10 2.28 12.12
CA ASN A 144 14.53 2.51 12.16
C ASN A 144 15.27 1.48 11.28
N ILE A 145 16.50 1.83 10.89
CA ILE A 145 17.45 0.87 10.31
C ILE A 145 18.67 0.74 11.22
N ARG A 146 19.44 -0.34 11.07
CA ARG A 146 20.76 -0.48 11.69
C ARG A 146 21.79 0.34 10.93
N ASP A 147 22.74 0.93 11.64
CA ASP A 147 23.97 1.42 11.04
C ASP A 147 25.06 0.31 10.99
N TRP A 148 26.14 0.57 10.29
CA TRP A 148 27.26 -0.36 10.16
C TRP A 148 28.02 -0.59 11.48
N GLY A 149 27.88 0.30 12.46
CA GLY A 149 28.46 0.21 13.80
C GLY A 149 27.60 -0.55 14.81
N GLY A 150 26.44 -1.07 14.38
CA GLY A 150 25.49 -1.77 15.26
C GLY A 150 24.52 -0.83 16.01
N GLY A 151 24.59 0.49 15.75
CA GLY A 151 23.63 1.47 16.25
C GLY A 151 22.34 1.49 15.43
N ALA A 152 21.44 2.43 15.76
CA ALA A 152 20.20 2.66 15.03
C ALA A 152 20.22 4.02 14.31
N ILE A 153 19.90 4.02 13.03
CA ILE A 153 19.53 5.24 12.29
C ILE A 153 18.03 5.39 12.44
N LEU A 154 17.63 6.39 13.23
CA LEU A 154 16.21 6.65 13.47
C LEU A 154 15.52 7.09 12.17
N HIS A 155 14.31 6.56 11.96
CA HIS A 155 13.46 6.91 10.82
C HIS A 155 14.10 6.68 9.44
N GLY A 156 15.06 5.76 9.33
CA GLY A 156 15.72 5.43 8.06
C GLY A 156 14.92 4.51 7.14
N ASN A 157 13.83 3.95 7.62
CA ASN A 157 12.89 3.12 6.87
C ASN A 157 11.45 3.57 7.11
N SER A 158 10.58 3.29 6.16
CA SER A 158 9.14 3.39 6.30
C SER A 158 8.46 2.11 5.85
N ILE A 159 7.50 1.66 6.63
CA ILE A 159 6.49 0.72 6.16
C ILE A 159 5.49 1.53 5.36
N PHE A 160 5.39 1.27 4.06
CA PHE A 160 4.38 1.90 3.22
C PHE A 160 3.11 1.05 3.19
N ILE A 161 1.98 1.70 3.31
CA ILE A 161 0.66 1.08 3.25
C ILE A 161 -0.09 1.66 2.06
N PHE A 162 -0.54 0.79 1.17
CA PHE A 162 -1.31 1.10 -0.02
C PHE A 162 -2.74 0.64 0.19
N GLU A 163 -3.66 1.60 0.17
CA GLU A 163 -5.09 1.34 0.28
C GLU A 163 -5.69 1.38 -1.12
N ILE A 164 -6.05 0.21 -1.67
CA ILE A 164 -6.46 0.02 -3.07
C ILE A 164 -7.57 -1.02 -3.13
N ALA A 165 -8.65 -0.75 -3.88
CA ALA A 165 -9.73 -1.70 -4.12
C ALA A 165 -10.25 -2.35 -2.82
N ALA A 166 -10.35 -1.55 -1.76
CA ALA A 166 -10.75 -1.97 -0.43
C ALA A 166 -9.81 -2.98 0.25
N MET A 167 -8.56 -3.06 -0.18
CA MET A 167 -7.49 -3.83 0.46
C MET A 167 -6.43 -2.93 1.05
N CYS A 168 -5.79 -3.41 2.13
CA CYS A 168 -4.67 -2.79 2.79
C CYS A 168 -3.41 -3.61 2.53
N ILE A 169 -2.51 -3.08 1.72
CA ILE A 169 -1.30 -3.76 1.26
C ILE A 169 -0.09 -3.09 1.92
N GLY A 170 0.68 -3.83 2.71
CA GLY A 170 1.86 -3.31 3.39
C GLY A 170 3.16 -3.74 2.72
N HIS A 171 4.11 -2.83 2.61
CA HIS A 171 5.49 -3.09 2.21
C HIS A 171 6.41 -2.74 3.38
N LEU A 172 7.07 -3.73 3.98
CA LEU A 172 7.85 -3.52 5.20
C LEU A 172 9.21 -2.84 4.95
N GLY A 173 9.57 -2.63 3.67
CA GLY A 173 10.83 -2.02 3.30
C GLY A 173 12.02 -2.83 3.81
N HIS A 174 12.96 -2.14 4.43
CA HIS A 174 14.16 -2.74 5.05
C HIS A 174 14.03 -2.74 6.58
N LEU A 175 13.01 -3.41 7.11
CA LEU A 175 12.71 -3.46 8.54
C LEU A 175 13.80 -4.16 9.33
N HIS A 176 14.27 -3.55 10.44
CA HIS A 176 15.38 -4.04 11.25
C HIS A 176 15.03 -4.43 12.68
N HIS A 177 13.80 -4.17 13.12
CA HIS A 177 13.37 -4.43 14.51
C HIS A 177 11.91 -4.89 14.53
N THR A 178 11.50 -5.52 15.61
CA THR A 178 10.09 -5.83 15.87
C THR A 178 9.29 -4.55 16.06
N LEU A 179 8.00 -4.62 15.80
CA LEU A 179 7.12 -3.45 15.84
C LEU A 179 6.68 -3.15 17.28
N THR A 180 6.64 -1.87 17.61
CA THR A 180 5.99 -1.40 18.84
C THR A 180 4.47 -1.41 18.69
N ASP A 181 3.72 -1.45 19.81
CA ASP A 181 2.25 -1.38 19.80
C ASP A 181 1.75 -0.11 19.07
N GLN A 182 2.46 1.00 19.21
CA GLN A 182 2.14 2.24 18.52
C GLN A 182 2.30 2.09 17.00
N GLN A 183 3.39 1.45 16.53
CA GLN A 183 3.60 1.19 15.11
C GLN A 183 2.55 0.23 14.57
N VAL A 184 2.22 -0.83 15.30
CA VAL A 184 1.15 -1.76 14.93
C VAL A 184 -0.19 -1.03 14.80
N ALA A 185 -0.53 -0.18 15.76
CA ALA A 185 -1.76 0.62 15.71
C ALA A 185 -1.78 1.61 14.52
N GLN A 186 -0.63 2.20 14.17
CA GLN A 186 -0.50 3.09 13.02
C GLN A 186 -0.55 2.34 11.67
N ILE A 187 0.00 1.14 11.59
CA ILE A 187 -0.08 0.28 10.41
C ILE A 187 -1.55 -0.14 10.18
N GLY A 188 -2.22 -0.54 11.24
CA GLY A 188 -3.57 -1.08 11.18
C GLY A 188 -3.60 -2.51 10.64
N GLN A 189 -4.77 -2.95 10.20
CA GLN A 189 -4.95 -4.30 9.66
C GLN A 189 -4.48 -4.35 8.21
N LEU A 190 -3.62 -5.32 7.90
CA LEU A 190 -3.18 -5.59 6.54
C LEU A 190 -3.89 -6.83 5.97
N ASP A 191 -4.21 -6.77 4.69
CA ASP A 191 -4.70 -7.90 3.90
C ASP A 191 -3.53 -8.65 3.26
N VAL A 192 -2.55 -7.91 2.74
CA VAL A 192 -1.34 -8.41 2.08
C VAL A 192 -0.13 -7.73 2.71
N VAL A 193 0.96 -8.49 2.91
CA VAL A 193 2.24 -7.93 3.36
C VAL A 193 3.40 -8.44 2.52
N MET A 194 4.20 -7.53 1.99
CA MET A 194 5.49 -7.79 1.35
C MET A 194 6.59 -7.67 2.42
N VAL A 195 7.32 -8.75 2.66
CA VAL A 195 8.19 -8.90 3.82
C VAL A 195 9.63 -9.27 3.43
N PRO A 196 10.66 -8.55 3.92
CA PRO A 196 12.05 -8.92 3.71
C PRO A 196 12.41 -10.16 4.54
N VAL A 197 13.05 -11.17 3.91
CA VAL A 197 13.27 -12.49 4.54
C VAL A 197 14.73 -12.95 4.57
N ASP A 198 15.68 -12.09 4.21
CA ASP A 198 17.11 -12.45 4.22
C ASP A 198 17.64 -12.78 5.63
N GLY A 199 17.06 -12.20 6.68
CA GLY A 199 17.35 -12.49 8.08
C GLY A 199 18.78 -12.17 8.53
N SER A 200 19.47 -11.26 7.82
CA SER A 200 20.83 -10.81 8.12
C SER A 200 21.02 -9.32 7.93
N TYR A 201 20.73 -8.80 6.75
CA TYR A 201 20.74 -7.36 6.48
C TYR A 201 19.50 -6.68 7.05
N THR A 202 18.35 -7.37 7.05
CA THR A 202 17.12 -6.94 7.70
C THR A 202 16.97 -7.56 9.10
N LEU A 203 15.77 -7.55 9.66
CA LEU A 203 15.46 -8.23 10.92
C LEU A 203 15.73 -9.74 10.78
N ASP A 204 16.24 -10.37 11.81
CA ASP A 204 16.46 -11.82 11.81
C ASP A 204 15.14 -12.59 11.59
N VAL A 205 15.29 -13.85 11.14
CA VAL A 205 14.15 -14.68 10.74
C VAL A 205 13.13 -14.85 11.87
N SER A 206 13.56 -15.06 13.10
CA SER A 206 12.68 -15.26 14.24
C SER A 206 11.87 -14.00 14.55
N GLY A 207 12.54 -12.85 14.62
CA GLY A 207 11.90 -11.56 14.83
C GLY A 207 10.93 -11.21 13.69
N MET A 208 11.28 -11.56 12.43
CA MET A 208 10.39 -11.32 11.30
C MET A 208 9.12 -12.18 11.38
N ILE A 209 9.23 -13.43 11.82
CA ILE A 209 8.07 -14.30 12.05
C ILE A 209 7.17 -13.71 13.16
N GLU A 210 7.73 -13.17 14.22
CA GLU A 210 6.95 -12.47 15.27
C GLU A 210 6.20 -11.25 14.71
N VAL A 211 6.84 -10.46 13.84
CA VAL A 211 6.20 -9.34 13.14
C VAL A 211 5.02 -9.84 12.31
N LEU A 212 5.18 -10.92 11.55
CA LEU A 212 4.11 -11.49 10.73
C LEU A 212 2.94 -12.02 11.56
N LYS A 213 3.23 -12.69 12.70
CA LYS A 213 2.22 -13.12 13.66
C LYS A 213 1.44 -11.95 14.25
N THR A 214 2.10 -10.83 14.48
CA THR A 214 1.48 -9.60 15.01
C THR A 214 0.59 -8.92 13.96
N LEU A 215 1.08 -8.78 12.72
CA LEU A 215 0.35 -8.11 11.62
C LEU A 215 -0.83 -8.93 11.10
N ARG A 216 -0.78 -10.27 11.17
CA ARG A 216 -1.85 -11.19 10.77
C ARG A 216 -2.41 -10.96 9.36
N ALA A 217 -1.57 -10.51 8.43
CA ALA A 217 -1.97 -10.36 7.04
C ALA A 217 -2.37 -11.72 6.44
N ARG A 218 -3.44 -11.74 5.66
CA ARG A 218 -3.94 -12.99 5.05
C ARG A 218 -3.01 -13.54 3.97
N LEU A 219 -2.29 -12.67 3.26
CA LEU A 219 -1.32 -13.06 2.24
C LEU A 219 0.05 -12.46 2.58
N ILE A 220 1.05 -13.33 2.71
CA ILE A 220 2.43 -12.98 3.03
C ILE A 220 3.28 -13.24 1.79
N LEU A 221 3.95 -12.21 1.28
CA LEU A 221 4.76 -12.23 0.07
C LEU A 221 6.24 -11.98 0.42
N PRO A 222 7.08 -13.03 0.45
CA PRO A 222 8.52 -12.89 0.73
C PRO A 222 9.23 -12.09 -0.36
N MET A 223 10.15 -11.25 0.07
CA MET A 223 11.04 -10.45 -0.78
C MET A 223 12.43 -10.33 -0.13
N HIS A 224 13.36 -9.62 -0.74
CA HIS A 224 14.68 -9.34 -0.19
C HIS A 224 15.45 -10.60 0.20
N TYR A 225 15.50 -11.57 -0.70
CA TYR A 225 16.35 -12.74 -0.59
C TYR A 225 17.33 -12.76 -1.77
N PHE A 226 18.57 -13.17 -1.52
CA PHE A 226 19.66 -13.07 -2.52
C PHE A 226 19.84 -14.36 -3.32
N ASN A 227 19.33 -15.46 -2.80
CA ASN A 227 19.47 -16.79 -3.42
C ASN A 227 18.47 -17.77 -2.77
N PRO A 228 18.28 -18.97 -3.33
CA PRO A 228 17.40 -19.98 -2.77
C PRO A 228 17.75 -20.39 -1.32
N TYR A 229 19.01 -20.32 -0.91
CA TYR A 229 19.41 -20.69 0.45
C TYR A 229 18.84 -19.72 1.48
N THR A 230 18.94 -18.41 1.24
CA THR A 230 18.39 -17.40 2.16
C THR A 230 16.88 -17.47 2.23
N LEU A 231 16.19 -17.71 1.10
CA LEU A 231 14.76 -17.93 1.08
C LEU A 231 14.37 -19.20 1.83
N ASN A 232 15.01 -20.33 1.56
CA ASN A 232 14.68 -21.62 2.20
C ASN A 232 14.89 -21.56 3.72
N ARG A 233 15.91 -20.88 4.21
CA ARG A 233 16.12 -20.67 5.66
C ARG A 233 14.91 -19.99 6.32
N PHE A 234 14.28 -19.03 5.67
CA PHE A 234 13.04 -18.42 6.15
C PHE A 234 11.87 -19.40 6.02
N LEU A 235 11.72 -20.05 4.85
CA LEU A 235 10.62 -20.96 4.58
C LEU A 235 10.59 -22.16 5.54
N ASP A 236 11.74 -22.71 5.90
CA ASP A 236 11.85 -23.83 6.82
C ASP A 236 11.34 -23.48 8.22
N ARG A 237 11.52 -22.24 8.65
CA ARG A 237 11.05 -21.76 9.96
C ARG A 237 9.59 -21.33 9.92
N ILE A 238 9.16 -20.62 8.89
CA ILE A 238 7.82 -20.06 8.81
C ILE A 238 6.74 -21.13 8.61
N ARG A 239 7.07 -22.30 8.04
CA ARG A 239 6.16 -23.45 7.85
C ARG A 239 5.57 -24.00 9.14
N GLU A 240 6.23 -23.75 10.28
CA GLU A 240 5.70 -24.12 11.59
C GLU A 240 4.44 -23.31 11.94
N ASP A 241 4.29 -22.12 11.38
CA ASP A 241 3.25 -21.16 11.72
C ASP A 241 2.24 -20.91 10.58
N PHE A 242 2.70 -20.98 9.31
CA PHE A 242 1.90 -20.62 8.15
C PHE A 242 2.10 -21.61 6.99
N PRO A 243 1.02 -22.00 6.30
CA PRO A 243 1.12 -22.75 5.04
C PRO A 243 1.96 -21.96 4.01
N VAL A 244 2.80 -22.68 3.25
CA VAL A 244 3.66 -22.10 2.22
C VAL A 244 3.29 -22.67 0.86
N GLU A 245 3.02 -21.79 -0.10
CA GLU A 245 2.82 -22.12 -1.51
C GLU A 245 3.86 -21.39 -2.37
N THR A 246 4.14 -21.94 -3.55
CA THR A 246 5.04 -21.33 -4.54
C THR A 246 4.29 -21.18 -5.86
N SER A 247 4.36 -20.02 -6.47
CA SER A 247 3.89 -19.75 -7.83
C SER A 247 5.04 -19.90 -8.83
N ASN A 248 4.71 -20.24 -10.07
CA ASN A 248 5.63 -20.14 -11.20
C ASN A 248 5.49 -18.82 -11.97
N ASP A 249 4.50 -17.99 -11.60
CA ASP A 249 4.23 -16.69 -12.22
C ASP A 249 4.66 -15.58 -11.25
N PRO A 250 5.45 -14.58 -11.68
CA PRO A 250 5.79 -13.43 -10.86
C PRO A 250 4.61 -12.49 -10.64
N VAL A 251 3.48 -12.73 -11.28
CA VAL A 251 2.28 -11.89 -11.23
C VAL A 251 1.16 -12.58 -10.48
N ILE A 252 0.51 -11.85 -9.58
CA ILE A 252 -0.75 -12.25 -8.95
C ILE A 252 -1.79 -11.14 -9.09
N VAL A 253 -3.05 -11.55 -9.17
CA VAL A 253 -4.20 -10.64 -9.05
C VAL A 253 -4.95 -11.00 -7.78
N VAL A 254 -5.08 -10.05 -6.87
CA VAL A 254 -5.70 -10.23 -5.55
C VAL A 254 -6.95 -9.37 -5.41
N SER A 255 -7.88 -9.84 -4.62
CA SER A 255 -9.08 -9.12 -4.20
C SER A 255 -9.52 -9.62 -2.83
N GLN A 256 -10.42 -8.92 -2.15
CA GLN A 256 -10.99 -9.41 -0.89
C GLN A 256 -11.61 -10.81 -1.03
N ALA A 257 -12.17 -11.13 -2.21
CA ALA A 257 -12.80 -12.42 -2.48
C ALA A 257 -11.79 -13.56 -2.75
N THR A 258 -10.59 -13.24 -3.25
CA THR A 258 -9.57 -14.24 -3.60
C THR A 258 -8.49 -14.41 -2.54
N LEU A 259 -8.42 -13.51 -1.56
CA LEU A 259 -7.51 -13.64 -0.44
C LEU A 259 -7.82 -14.91 0.38
N PRO A 260 -6.80 -15.63 0.86
CA PRO A 260 -7.00 -16.82 1.68
C PRO A 260 -7.79 -16.51 2.95
N SER A 261 -8.59 -17.48 3.41
CA SER A 261 -9.35 -17.36 4.66
C SER A 261 -8.47 -17.39 5.91
N GLN A 262 -7.30 -18.03 5.81
CA GLN A 262 -6.27 -18.07 6.84
C GLN A 262 -4.95 -17.52 6.27
N PRO A 263 -4.10 -16.91 7.11
CA PRO A 263 -2.80 -16.44 6.69
C PRO A 263 -1.98 -17.52 5.99
N LYS A 264 -1.39 -17.21 4.85
CA LYS A 264 -0.45 -18.08 4.14
C LYS A 264 0.68 -17.29 3.48
N VAL A 265 1.79 -17.96 3.30
CA VAL A 265 2.95 -17.46 2.53
C VAL A 265 2.80 -17.91 1.07
N LEU A 266 2.96 -16.97 0.14
CA LEU A 266 3.04 -17.27 -1.29
C LEU A 266 4.37 -16.72 -1.82
N VAL A 267 5.22 -17.61 -2.29
CA VAL A 267 6.49 -17.27 -2.93
C VAL A 267 6.27 -17.07 -4.42
N LEU A 268 6.65 -15.91 -4.93
CA LEU A 268 6.67 -15.62 -6.36
C LEU A 268 8.11 -15.64 -6.89
N PRO A 269 8.36 -16.09 -8.13
CA PRO A 269 9.67 -15.97 -8.75
C PRO A 269 9.97 -14.49 -8.99
N GLY A 270 11.17 -14.04 -8.59
CA GLY A 270 11.72 -12.74 -8.98
C GLY A 270 12.56 -12.87 -10.25
N ASN A 271 12.70 -11.77 -11.01
CA ASN A 271 13.60 -11.67 -12.15
C ASN A 271 15.04 -11.44 -11.69
#